data_4e4e877636c1844370ff9e2ac202a470
#
_entry.id   4e4e877636c1844370ff9e2ac202a470
#
_cell.length_a   1.000
_cell.length_b   1.000
_cell.length_c   1.000
_cell.angle_alpha   90.00
_cell.angle_beta   90.00
_cell.angle_gamma   90.00
#
_symmetry.space_group_name_H-M   'P 1'
#
loop_
_entity.id
_entity.type
_entity.pdbx_description
1 polymer ?
#
loop_
_entity_poly.entity_id
_entity_poly.type
_entity_poly.pdbx_seq_one_letter_code
_entity_poly.pdbx_strand_id
1 'polypeptide(L)'
;MIRLENIDRHQALISWDPVGGAETYKVYWSDRDIASVRFRYMGEVKSDETLVYKLKKSTHIPHYLKVIPYTGGKAFEELSFVTPVHYIKEEQMENIGRGLIAVPAKEGVFLSWRLLLQEVTGCESGTRGLKGADFAVYRDGKKIAFVTDSTNYLDREGKTNSTYQVAAVIAGKELLCTEKVQVWKNDYLDIPLQKPEGGITPAGEEFFYSANDMSVADVDGDGEYEYIVKWDPSNSHDVSIKGYTGKCYLDCYKLDGCLLWRLDMGINIRAGAHYTQFMCYDFNGDGKAELAVKTAPGTRMTIYRENGDREERF
;
A
#
# COMPACT_ATOMS: atom_id res chain seq x y z
N MET A 1 -10.93 -34.10 2.91
CA MET A 1 -11.10 -32.66 2.51
C MET A 1 -9.94 -31.88 3.09
N ILE A 2 -9.38 -30.91 2.35
CA ILE A 2 -8.34 -30.00 2.89
C ILE A 2 -9.02 -28.78 3.50
N ARG A 3 -8.50 -28.32 4.64
CA ARG A 3 -8.98 -27.13 5.35
C ARG A 3 -7.82 -26.18 5.55
N LEU A 4 -8.08 -24.89 5.47
CA LEU A 4 -7.13 -23.81 5.74
C LEU A 4 -7.64 -23.00 6.94
N GLU A 5 -6.76 -22.79 7.91
CA GLU A 5 -6.95 -21.86 9.01
C GLU A 5 -5.84 -20.82 8.99
N ASN A 6 -6.19 -19.56 8.91
CA ASN A 6 -5.25 -18.46 9.00
C ASN A 6 -4.93 -18.22 10.48
N ILE A 7 -3.66 -18.33 10.87
CA ILE A 7 -3.20 -18.05 12.23
C ILE A 7 -2.97 -16.55 12.40
N ASP A 8 -2.23 -15.98 11.45
CA ASP A 8 -1.88 -14.56 11.37
C ASP A 8 -1.53 -14.20 9.91
N ARG A 9 -1.09 -12.97 9.67
CA ARG A 9 -0.70 -12.48 8.35
C ARG A 9 0.47 -13.24 7.71
N HIS A 10 1.30 -13.92 8.50
CA HIS A 10 2.49 -14.61 8.00
C HIS A 10 2.34 -16.13 8.01
N GLN A 11 1.32 -16.66 8.66
CA GLN A 11 1.18 -18.08 8.91
C GLN A 11 -0.24 -18.58 8.72
N ALA A 12 -0.35 -19.78 8.16
CA ALA A 12 -1.60 -20.54 8.11
C ALA A 12 -1.34 -22.00 8.48
N LEU A 13 -2.36 -22.65 9.00
CA LEU A 13 -2.38 -24.10 9.17
C LEU A 13 -3.18 -24.72 8.03
N ILE A 14 -2.63 -25.75 7.44
CA ILE A 14 -3.30 -26.60 6.48
C ILE A 14 -3.56 -27.93 7.17
N SER A 15 -4.80 -28.38 7.17
CA SER A 15 -5.18 -29.70 7.68
C SER A 15 -5.99 -30.46 6.65
N TRP A 16 -5.96 -31.77 6.73
CA TRP A 16 -6.70 -32.63 5.81
C TRP A 16 -7.20 -33.90 6.51
N ASP A 17 -8.21 -34.55 5.89
CA ASP A 17 -8.71 -35.82 6.38
C ASP A 17 -7.77 -36.96 5.97
N PRO A 18 -7.60 -37.97 6.79
CA PRO A 18 -6.75 -39.12 6.47
C PRO A 18 -7.28 -39.87 5.26
N VAL A 19 -6.37 -40.34 4.44
CA VAL A 19 -6.65 -41.22 3.29
C VAL A 19 -6.28 -42.65 3.67
N GLY A 20 -7.19 -43.59 3.51
CA GLY A 20 -7.00 -44.96 3.90
C GLY A 20 -5.80 -45.58 3.17
N GLY A 21 -4.87 -46.19 3.92
CA GLY A 21 -3.66 -46.80 3.38
C GLY A 21 -2.47 -45.84 3.17
N ALA A 22 -2.63 -44.55 3.43
CA ALA A 22 -1.51 -43.63 3.35
C ALA A 22 -0.54 -43.81 4.51
N GLU A 23 0.75 -43.85 4.23
CA GLU A 23 1.85 -43.91 5.21
C GLU A 23 2.39 -42.48 5.48
N THR A 24 2.45 -41.66 4.45
CA THR A 24 2.93 -40.27 4.51
C THR A 24 2.16 -39.36 3.58
N TYR A 25 2.21 -38.06 3.85
CA TYR A 25 1.64 -37.03 3.01
C TYR A 25 2.71 -36.00 2.67
N LYS A 26 2.92 -35.75 1.38
CA LYS A 26 3.83 -34.69 0.92
C LYS A 26 3.05 -33.47 0.54
N VAL A 27 3.52 -32.31 1.02
CA VAL A 27 2.91 -31.02 0.78
C VAL A 27 3.73 -30.25 -0.25
N TYR A 28 3.04 -29.69 -1.22
CA TYR A 28 3.62 -28.91 -2.32
C TYR A 28 2.87 -27.61 -2.46
N TRP A 29 3.52 -26.59 -3.01
CA TRP A 29 2.91 -25.32 -3.34
C TRP A 29 3.32 -24.79 -4.72
N SER A 30 2.50 -23.89 -5.27
CA SER A 30 2.78 -23.08 -6.46
C SER A 30 2.13 -21.72 -6.33
N ASP A 31 2.65 -20.74 -7.04
CA ASP A 31 2.06 -19.41 -7.20
C ASP A 31 1.05 -19.36 -8.38
N ARG A 32 0.83 -20.47 -9.07
CA ARG A 32 -0.06 -20.56 -10.24
C ARG A 32 -0.82 -21.88 -10.28
N ASP A 33 -2.09 -21.81 -10.64
CA ASP A 33 -2.92 -22.98 -10.93
C ASP A 33 -2.91 -23.29 -12.43
N ILE A 34 -1.76 -23.73 -12.92
CA ILE A 34 -1.61 -24.15 -14.31
C ILE A 34 -1.01 -25.57 -14.32
N ALA A 35 -1.61 -26.48 -15.06
CA ALA A 35 -1.18 -27.88 -15.15
C ALA A 35 0.29 -28.07 -15.57
N SER A 36 0.88 -27.10 -16.27
CA SER A 36 2.28 -27.07 -16.68
C SER A 36 3.25 -26.53 -15.63
N VAL A 37 2.74 -25.96 -14.51
CA VAL A 37 3.59 -25.39 -13.46
C VAL A 37 4.06 -26.48 -12.51
N ARG A 38 5.35 -26.50 -12.27
CA ARG A 38 5.96 -27.40 -11.31
C ARG A 38 5.68 -26.96 -9.89
N PHE A 39 4.87 -27.71 -9.16
CA PHE A 39 4.70 -27.52 -7.72
C PHE A 39 6.00 -27.79 -6.98
N ARG A 40 6.34 -26.93 -6.06
CA ARG A 40 7.54 -27.02 -5.22
C ARG A 40 7.24 -27.81 -3.96
N TYR A 41 8.07 -28.79 -3.64
CA TYR A 41 7.99 -29.56 -2.41
C TYR A 41 8.26 -28.66 -1.20
N MET A 42 7.43 -28.80 -0.17
CA MET A 42 7.53 -28.03 1.08
C MET A 42 7.90 -28.89 2.28
N GLY A 43 7.37 -30.09 2.34
CA GLY A 43 7.59 -30.97 3.48
C GLY A 43 6.71 -32.21 3.47
N GLU A 44 6.84 -33.00 4.51
CA GLU A 44 6.18 -34.30 4.67
C GLU A 44 5.60 -34.42 6.07
N VAL A 45 4.43 -35.05 6.18
CA VAL A 45 3.76 -35.40 7.44
C VAL A 45 3.45 -36.89 7.41
N LYS A 46 3.77 -37.62 8.48
CA LYS A 46 3.44 -39.03 8.58
C LYS A 46 1.98 -39.24 8.95
N SER A 47 1.42 -40.40 8.54
CA SER A 47 0.00 -40.68 8.77
C SER A 47 -0.36 -40.94 10.24
N ASP A 48 0.61 -41.28 11.08
CA ASP A 48 0.47 -41.43 12.52
C ASP A 48 0.65 -40.12 13.31
N GLU A 49 0.99 -39.04 12.62
CA GLU A 49 1.10 -37.70 13.18
C GLU A 49 -0.19 -36.94 13.01
N THR A 50 -0.30 -35.77 13.66
CA THR A 50 -1.39 -34.82 13.39
C THR A 50 -1.27 -34.30 11.96
N LEU A 51 -2.29 -34.54 11.14
CA LEU A 51 -2.30 -34.15 9.71
C LEU A 51 -2.47 -32.65 9.52
N VAL A 52 -1.45 -31.90 9.93
CA VAL A 52 -1.37 -30.43 9.88
C VAL A 52 0.00 -30.02 9.37
N TYR A 53 0.01 -29.02 8.51
CA TYR A 53 1.22 -28.39 8.02
C TYR A 53 1.18 -26.88 8.22
N LYS A 54 2.24 -26.32 8.84
CA LYS A 54 2.36 -24.88 9.07
C LYS A 54 2.97 -24.21 7.86
N LEU A 55 2.18 -23.38 7.17
CA LEU A 55 2.57 -22.65 5.98
C LEU A 55 3.04 -21.24 6.36
N LYS A 56 4.21 -20.83 5.85
CA LYS A 56 4.56 -19.42 5.76
C LYS A 56 3.88 -18.81 4.54
N LYS A 57 3.11 -17.74 4.76
CA LYS A 57 2.40 -17.02 3.70
C LYS A 57 3.28 -15.94 3.10
N SER A 58 3.11 -15.69 1.81
CA SER A 58 3.47 -14.42 1.18
C SER A 58 2.22 -13.57 1.06
N THR A 59 2.30 -12.31 1.44
CA THR A 59 1.15 -11.38 1.43
C THR A 59 0.68 -11.02 0.03
N HIS A 60 1.47 -11.29 -1.00
CA HIS A 60 1.24 -10.79 -2.36
C HIS A 60 1.09 -11.88 -3.42
N ILE A 61 1.25 -13.15 -3.06
CA ILE A 61 1.25 -14.26 -4.03
C ILE A 61 0.19 -15.30 -3.63
N PRO A 62 -0.74 -15.66 -4.54
CA PRO A 62 -1.66 -16.76 -4.30
C PRO A 62 -0.89 -18.06 -4.05
N HIS A 63 -1.38 -18.86 -3.14
CA HIS A 63 -0.82 -20.17 -2.87
C HIS A 63 -1.78 -21.24 -3.35
N TYR A 64 -1.30 -22.05 -4.28
CA TYR A 64 -1.96 -23.26 -4.72
C TYR A 64 -1.25 -24.43 -4.06
N LEU A 65 -1.99 -25.25 -3.32
CA LEU A 65 -1.44 -26.31 -2.51
C LEU A 65 -1.89 -27.67 -3.00
N LYS A 66 -0.98 -28.61 -2.95
CA LYS A 66 -1.25 -30.03 -3.14
C LYS A 66 -0.76 -30.80 -1.93
N VAL A 67 -1.61 -31.70 -1.46
CA VAL A 67 -1.23 -32.71 -0.48
C VAL A 67 -1.39 -34.06 -1.16
N ILE A 68 -0.32 -34.82 -1.24
CA ILE A 68 -0.29 -36.09 -1.96
C ILE A 68 0.01 -37.21 -0.98
N PRO A 69 -0.93 -38.16 -0.76
CA PRO A 69 -0.69 -39.33 0.04
C PRO A 69 0.25 -40.29 -0.67
N TYR A 70 1.10 -40.95 0.11
CA TYR A 70 2.07 -41.92 -0.35
C TYR A 70 1.96 -43.22 0.45
N THR A 71 2.12 -44.35 -0.25
CA THR A 71 2.24 -45.69 0.31
C THR A 71 3.37 -46.42 -0.41
N GLY A 72 4.32 -47.00 0.34
CA GLY A 72 5.48 -47.67 -0.24
C GLY A 72 6.29 -46.80 -1.19
N GLY A 73 6.33 -45.48 -0.94
CA GLY A 73 7.04 -44.51 -1.77
C GLY A 73 6.31 -44.10 -3.05
N LYS A 74 5.08 -44.55 -3.31
CA LYS A 74 4.27 -44.23 -4.47
C LYS A 74 3.08 -43.34 -4.08
N ALA A 75 2.85 -42.29 -4.86
CA ALA A 75 1.66 -41.46 -4.75
C ALA A 75 0.43 -42.24 -5.27
N PHE A 76 -0.70 -42.16 -4.59
CA PHE A 76 -1.92 -42.84 -5.03
C PHE A 76 -3.20 -41.98 -5.10
N GLU A 77 -3.19 -40.83 -4.47
CA GLU A 77 -4.27 -39.85 -4.56
C GLU A 77 -3.70 -38.43 -4.50
N GLU A 78 -4.36 -37.48 -5.11
CA GLU A 78 -4.00 -36.07 -5.03
C GLU A 78 -5.13 -35.31 -4.36
N LEU A 79 -4.82 -34.64 -3.24
CA LEU A 79 -5.68 -33.65 -2.62
C LEU A 79 -5.13 -32.28 -2.99
N SER A 80 -5.88 -31.50 -3.72
CA SER A 80 -5.45 -30.18 -4.10
C SER A 80 -6.46 -29.12 -3.73
N PHE A 81 -6.00 -27.93 -3.40
CA PHE A 81 -6.86 -26.77 -3.22
C PHE A 81 -6.07 -25.47 -3.43
N VAL A 82 -6.83 -24.42 -3.66
CA VAL A 82 -6.32 -23.06 -3.75
C VAL A 82 -6.44 -22.43 -2.37
N THR A 83 -5.35 -21.96 -1.82
CA THR A 83 -5.46 -21.03 -0.72
C THR A 83 -5.91 -19.70 -1.29
N PRO A 84 -7.02 -19.17 -0.82
CA PRO A 84 -7.40 -17.85 -1.25
C PRO A 84 -6.26 -16.88 -0.93
N VAL A 85 -5.96 -16.03 -1.87
CA VAL A 85 -5.10 -14.82 -1.72
C VAL A 85 -5.64 -13.88 -0.66
N HIS A 86 -6.67 -14.26 0.02
CA HIS A 86 -7.51 -13.52 0.96
C HIS A 86 -6.81 -13.02 2.20
N TYR A 87 -5.50 -13.17 2.22
CA TYR A 87 -4.62 -12.48 3.14
C TYR A 87 -4.73 -10.97 3.01
N ILE A 88 -5.07 -10.49 1.83
CA ILE A 88 -5.30 -9.08 1.54
C ILE A 88 -6.60 -8.57 2.20
N LYS A 89 -7.58 -9.45 2.50
CA LYS A 89 -8.85 -9.03 3.11
C LYS A 89 -8.75 -8.69 4.60
N GLU A 90 -7.71 -9.12 5.26
CA GLU A 90 -7.52 -8.96 6.70
C GLU A 90 -6.37 -7.98 7.03
N GLU A 91 -5.59 -7.58 6.02
CA GLU A 91 -4.46 -6.66 6.20
C GLU A 91 -4.79 -5.31 5.57
N GLN A 92 -5.06 -4.36 6.40
CA GLN A 92 -4.93 -2.96 6.03
C GLN A 92 -3.50 -2.57 6.36
N MET A 93 -2.69 -2.38 5.32
CA MET A 93 -1.27 -2.10 5.50
C MET A 93 -1.07 -0.72 6.14
N GLU A 94 -1.80 0.27 5.69
CA GLU A 94 -1.88 1.60 6.29
C GLU A 94 -3.31 1.84 6.77
N ASN A 95 -3.49 2.37 7.97
CA ASN A 95 -4.83 2.65 8.52
C ASN A 95 -5.36 4.03 8.08
N ILE A 96 -5.23 4.34 6.82
CA ILE A 96 -5.62 5.65 6.24
C ILE A 96 -7.13 5.84 6.06
N GLY A 97 -7.92 4.87 6.42
CA GLY A 97 -9.37 4.95 6.32
C GLY A 97 -9.88 5.33 4.93
N ARG A 98 -11.07 5.91 4.89
CA ARG A 98 -11.74 6.24 3.62
C ARG A 98 -11.24 7.54 2.97
N GLY A 99 -10.60 8.42 3.70
CA GLY A 99 -10.06 9.69 3.18
C GLY A 99 -11.14 10.54 2.52
N LEU A 100 -12.32 10.65 3.13
CA LEU A 100 -13.39 11.51 2.64
C LEU A 100 -12.93 12.96 2.66
N ILE A 101 -13.09 13.64 1.52
CA ILE A 101 -12.93 15.09 1.41
C ILE A 101 -14.20 15.73 0.84
N ALA A 102 -14.42 16.99 1.19
CA ALA A 102 -15.49 17.82 0.67
C ALA A 102 -14.90 19.16 0.23
N VAL A 103 -15.00 19.47 -1.05
CA VAL A 103 -14.41 20.69 -1.62
C VAL A 103 -15.47 21.54 -2.31
N PRO A 104 -15.34 22.88 -2.29
CA PRO A 104 -16.27 23.75 -3.01
C PRO A 104 -16.15 23.50 -4.51
N ALA A 105 -17.28 23.43 -5.20
CA ALA A 105 -17.37 23.29 -6.64
C ALA A 105 -18.29 24.37 -7.22
N LYS A 106 -18.22 24.59 -8.53
CA LYS A 106 -19.05 25.60 -9.21
C LYS A 106 -20.54 25.44 -8.94
N GLU A 107 -21.01 24.21 -8.78
CA GLU A 107 -22.43 23.88 -8.64
C GLU A 107 -22.76 23.22 -7.28
N GLY A 108 -22.04 23.53 -6.21
CA GLY A 108 -22.26 22.97 -4.89
C GLY A 108 -21.00 22.49 -4.21
N VAL A 109 -21.03 21.30 -3.60
CA VAL A 109 -19.91 20.69 -2.90
C VAL A 109 -19.58 19.34 -3.56
N PHE A 110 -18.35 19.17 -3.98
CA PHE A 110 -17.86 17.90 -4.52
C PHE A 110 -17.24 17.07 -3.40
N LEU A 111 -17.65 15.82 -3.32
CA LEU A 111 -17.18 14.82 -2.38
C LEU A 111 -16.35 13.77 -3.10
N SER A 112 -15.26 13.34 -2.49
CA SER A 112 -14.46 12.21 -2.97
C SER A 112 -13.99 11.36 -1.79
N TRP A 113 -13.92 10.03 -1.98
CA TRP A 113 -13.47 9.08 -0.96
C TRP A 113 -12.80 7.87 -1.60
N ARG A 114 -12.14 7.03 -0.80
CA ARG A 114 -11.48 5.82 -1.27
C ARG A 114 -12.45 4.63 -1.28
N LEU A 115 -12.30 3.76 -2.26
CA LEU A 115 -12.76 2.38 -2.19
C LEU A 115 -11.70 1.57 -1.46
N LEU A 116 -12.08 0.92 -0.38
CA LEU A 116 -11.15 0.09 0.39
C LEU A 116 -11.03 -1.30 -0.24
N LEU A 117 -9.86 -1.92 -0.15
CA LEU A 117 -9.58 -3.20 -0.80
C LEU A 117 -10.54 -4.31 -0.37
N GLN A 118 -10.90 -4.36 0.92
CA GLN A 118 -11.85 -5.34 1.46
C GLN A 118 -13.28 -5.18 0.92
N GLU A 119 -13.57 -4.08 0.26
CA GLU A 119 -14.88 -3.79 -0.37
C GLU A 119 -14.91 -4.17 -1.86
N VAL A 120 -13.75 -4.50 -2.41
CA VAL A 120 -13.63 -4.85 -3.82
C VAL A 120 -14.01 -6.30 -4.04
N THR A 121 -14.92 -6.54 -4.99
CA THR A 121 -15.31 -7.87 -5.47
C THR A 121 -15.09 -7.96 -6.98
N GLY A 122 -15.17 -9.16 -7.55
CA GLY A 122 -15.02 -9.32 -8.99
C GLY A 122 -13.57 -9.49 -9.45
N CYS A 123 -12.65 -9.78 -8.52
CA CYS A 123 -11.28 -10.23 -8.84
C CYS A 123 -11.24 -11.71 -9.27
N GLU A 124 -12.40 -12.37 -9.31
CA GLU A 124 -12.52 -13.78 -9.65
C GLU A 124 -12.29 -14.00 -11.14
N SER A 125 -11.68 -15.14 -11.47
CA SER A 125 -11.41 -15.48 -12.87
C SER A 125 -12.71 -15.53 -13.69
N GLY A 126 -12.75 -14.77 -14.77
CA GLY A 126 -13.90 -14.69 -15.67
C GLY A 126 -14.80 -13.47 -15.50
N THR A 127 -14.65 -12.68 -14.45
CA THR A 127 -15.34 -11.39 -14.32
C THR A 127 -14.53 -10.28 -14.97
N ARG A 128 -15.17 -9.49 -15.81
CA ARG A 128 -14.58 -8.27 -16.37
C ARG A 128 -15.02 -7.08 -15.52
N GLY A 129 -14.08 -6.49 -14.82
CA GLY A 129 -14.29 -5.30 -14.00
C GLY A 129 -14.42 -5.60 -12.51
N LEU A 130 -13.93 -4.67 -11.72
CA LEU A 130 -14.05 -4.67 -10.28
C LEU A 130 -15.44 -4.13 -9.90
N LYS A 131 -16.09 -4.78 -8.94
CA LYS A 131 -17.25 -4.22 -8.25
C LYS A 131 -16.80 -3.76 -6.87
N GLY A 132 -17.23 -2.58 -6.47
CA GLY A 132 -17.02 -2.07 -5.12
C GLY A 132 -18.29 -2.13 -4.28
N ALA A 133 -18.20 -1.63 -3.06
CA ALA A 133 -19.37 -1.35 -2.25
C ALA A 133 -20.18 -0.20 -2.86
N ASP A 134 -21.48 -0.18 -2.58
CA ASP A 134 -22.30 1.02 -2.73
C ASP A 134 -22.03 1.97 -1.56
N PHE A 135 -22.48 3.22 -1.67
CA PHE A 135 -22.22 4.22 -0.65
C PHE A 135 -23.47 5.04 -0.32
N ALA A 136 -23.72 5.21 0.96
CA ALA A 136 -24.69 6.18 1.48
C ALA A 136 -23.95 7.48 1.83
N VAL A 137 -24.40 8.60 1.28
CA VAL A 137 -23.84 9.93 1.52
C VAL A 137 -24.74 10.72 2.46
N TYR A 138 -24.13 11.34 3.44
CA TYR A 138 -24.80 12.14 4.45
C TYR A 138 -24.32 13.59 4.43
N ARG A 139 -25.26 14.54 4.51
CA ARG A 139 -25.02 15.96 4.77
C ARG A 139 -25.70 16.33 6.07
N ASP A 140 -24.98 16.96 6.99
CA ASP A 140 -25.49 17.45 8.29
C ASP A 140 -26.27 16.37 9.06
N GLY A 141 -25.80 15.11 8.99
CA GLY A 141 -26.39 13.94 9.63
C GLY A 141 -27.62 13.36 8.92
N LYS A 142 -28.03 13.89 7.76
CA LYS A 142 -29.14 13.37 6.96
C LYS A 142 -28.61 12.69 5.69
N LYS A 143 -29.11 11.49 5.39
CA LYS A 143 -28.82 10.82 4.12
C LYS A 143 -29.39 11.63 2.97
N ILE A 144 -28.53 11.97 2.00
CA ILE A 144 -28.88 12.77 0.81
C ILE A 144 -28.75 12.00 -0.50
N ALA A 145 -27.93 10.94 -0.52
CA ALA A 145 -27.72 10.16 -1.73
C ALA A 145 -27.36 8.71 -1.44
N PHE A 146 -27.56 7.88 -2.46
CA PHE A 146 -27.06 6.51 -2.54
C PHE A 146 -26.29 6.36 -3.85
N VAL A 147 -25.01 6.04 -3.78
CA VAL A 147 -24.08 6.00 -4.92
C VAL A 147 -23.66 4.56 -5.18
N THR A 148 -23.83 4.08 -6.40
CA THR A 148 -23.63 2.65 -6.77
C THR A 148 -22.51 2.41 -7.77
N ASP A 149 -21.95 3.45 -8.35
CA ASP A 149 -21.07 3.37 -9.51
C ASP A 149 -19.78 4.20 -9.40
N SER A 150 -19.61 4.89 -8.28
CA SER A 150 -18.45 5.77 -8.09
C SER A 150 -18.10 5.97 -6.61
N THR A 151 -16.95 6.57 -6.37
CA THR A 151 -16.46 6.99 -5.05
C THR A 151 -16.42 8.52 -4.95
N ASN A 152 -17.35 9.17 -5.59
CA ASN A 152 -17.51 10.63 -5.54
C ASN A 152 -18.99 10.99 -5.69
N TYR A 153 -19.32 12.22 -5.29
CA TYR A 153 -20.66 12.74 -5.38
C TYR A 153 -20.64 14.28 -5.44
N LEU A 154 -21.43 14.88 -6.32
CA LEU A 154 -21.63 16.32 -6.36
C LEU A 154 -22.95 16.67 -5.68
N ASP A 155 -22.85 17.22 -4.48
CA ASP A 155 -24.02 17.76 -3.77
C ASP A 155 -24.31 19.18 -4.22
N ARG A 156 -25.30 19.34 -5.11
CA ARG A 156 -25.70 20.63 -5.67
C ARG A 156 -26.38 21.56 -4.65
N GLU A 157 -26.86 21.03 -3.55
CA GLU A 157 -27.45 21.81 -2.46
C GLU A 157 -26.48 22.06 -1.31
N GLY A 158 -25.27 21.50 -1.40
CA GLY A 158 -24.21 21.65 -0.40
C GLY A 158 -23.75 23.10 -0.26
N LYS A 159 -23.39 23.48 0.95
CA LYS A 159 -22.92 24.81 1.31
C LYS A 159 -21.54 24.70 1.97
N THR A 160 -20.80 25.79 2.00
CA THR A 160 -19.46 25.86 2.61
C THR A 160 -19.42 25.54 4.09
N ASN A 161 -20.54 25.63 4.80
CA ASN A 161 -20.66 25.28 6.22
C ASN A 161 -21.32 23.90 6.47
N SER A 162 -21.59 23.14 5.41
CA SER A 162 -22.11 21.78 5.53
C SER A 162 -21.05 20.80 6.04
N THR A 163 -21.48 19.73 6.70
CA THR A 163 -20.63 18.60 7.11
C THR A 163 -21.06 17.34 6.40
N TYR A 164 -20.09 16.48 6.08
CA TYR A 164 -20.33 15.27 5.32
C TYR A 164 -19.79 14.03 5.98
N GLN A 165 -20.46 12.91 5.71
CA GLN A 165 -20.05 11.56 6.07
C GLN A 165 -20.44 10.60 4.95
N VAL A 166 -19.71 9.49 4.83
CA VAL A 166 -19.99 8.42 3.89
C VAL A 166 -19.97 7.09 4.61
N ALA A 167 -20.93 6.24 4.33
CA ALA A 167 -20.97 4.85 4.79
C ALA A 167 -20.93 3.90 3.59
N ALA A 168 -20.11 2.87 3.64
CA ALA A 168 -20.19 1.78 2.66
C ALA A 168 -21.44 0.95 2.90
N VAL A 169 -22.03 0.45 1.80
CA VAL A 169 -23.20 -0.44 1.84
C VAL A 169 -22.81 -1.77 1.18
N ILE A 170 -22.74 -2.82 1.98
CA ILE A 170 -22.40 -4.16 1.54
C ILE A 170 -23.58 -5.09 1.78
N ALA A 171 -24.02 -5.78 0.74
CA ALA A 171 -25.20 -6.66 0.80
C ALA A 171 -26.45 -5.96 1.39
N GLY A 172 -26.65 -4.68 1.05
CA GLY A 172 -27.77 -3.87 1.52
C GLY A 172 -27.66 -3.37 2.97
N LYS A 173 -26.57 -3.66 3.67
CA LYS A 173 -26.33 -3.21 5.03
C LYS A 173 -25.31 -2.07 5.05
N GLU A 174 -25.70 -0.93 5.65
CA GLU A 174 -24.77 0.16 5.90
C GLU A 174 -23.77 -0.21 7.00
N LEU A 175 -22.51 0.09 6.76
CA LEU A 175 -21.45 0.00 7.74
C LEU A 175 -21.32 1.30 8.53
N LEU A 176 -20.34 1.37 9.42
CA LEU A 176 -20.04 2.58 10.18
C LEU A 176 -19.73 3.74 9.23
N CYS A 177 -20.32 4.91 9.49
CA CYS A 177 -19.97 6.13 8.77
C CYS A 177 -18.51 6.55 9.04
N THR A 178 -17.94 7.26 8.09
CA THR A 178 -16.69 8.02 8.29
C THR A 178 -16.84 9.02 9.44
N GLU A 179 -15.75 9.58 9.88
CA GLU A 179 -15.78 10.81 10.65
C GLU A 179 -16.43 11.94 9.85
N LYS A 180 -16.88 12.98 10.53
CA LYS A 180 -17.46 14.16 9.88
C LYS A 180 -16.36 15.01 9.31
N VAL A 181 -16.49 15.33 8.01
CA VAL A 181 -15.59 16.28 7.35
C VAL A 181 -16.35 17.58 7.06
N GLN A 182 -15.64 18.68 7.17
CA GLN A 182 -16.12 20.01 6.76
C GLN A 182 -15.71 20.30 5.33
N VAL A 183 -16.44 21.19 4.68
CA VAL A 183 -16.07 21.68 3.35
C VAL A 183 -14.78 22.49 3.47
N TRP A 184 -13.80 22.18 2.63
CA TRP A 184 -12.56 22.93 2.55
C TRP A 184 -12.82 24.40 2.15
N LYS A 185 -11.88 25.26 2.48
CA LYS A 185 -11.97 26.68 2.08
C LYS A 185 -11.83 26.87 0.56
N ASN A 186 -10.95 26.07 -0.05
CA ASN A 186 -10.66 26.10 -1.49
C ASN A 186 -10.89 24.69 -2.07
N ASP A 187 -10.89 24.57 -3.38
CA ASP A 187 -10.92 23.29 -4.11
C ASP A 187 -9.54 22.62 -4.21
N TYR A 188 -8.55 23.17 -3.55
CA TYR A 188 -7.18 22.68 -3.45
C TYR A 188 -6.62 22.86 -2.03
N LEU A 189 -5.55 22.15 -1.74
CA LEU A 189 -4.75 22.28 -0.52
C LEU A 189 -3.37 22.83 -0.89
N ASP A 190 -3.00 23.97 -0.28
CA ASP A 190 -1.64 24.51 -0.37
C ASP A 190 -0.75 23.86 0.70
N ILE A 191 0.31 23.22 0.26
CA ILE A 191 1.32 22.62 1.15
C ILE A 191 2.62 23.43 1.01
N PRO A 192 3.01 24.22 2.02
CA PRO A 192 4.25 24.99 1.97
C PRO A 192 5.47 24.06 2.05
N LEU A 193 6.28 24.07 1.01
CA LEU A 193 7.49 23.24 0.94
C LEU A 193 8.74 24.06 1.28
N GLN A 194 9.71 23.44 1.96
CA GLN A 194 11.00 24.04 2.33
C GLN A 194 12.05 23.75 1.25
N LYS A 195 12.01 24.52 0.16
CA LYS A 195 12.92 24.36 -0.97
C LYS A 195 14.39 24.44 -0.52
N PRO A 196 15.24 23.45 -0.87
CA PRO A 196 16.68 23.53 -0.59
C PRO A 196 17.34 24.73 -1.30
N GLU A 197 18.38 25.26 -0.67
CA GLU A 197 19.21 26.30 -1.31
C GLU A 197 20.00 25.71 -2.47
N GLY A 198 20.10 26.47 -3.57
CA GLY A 198 20.96 26.15 -4.68
C GLY A 198 22.43 26.18 -4.31
N GLY A 199 23.29 26.01 -5.29
CA GLY A 199 24.73 25.99 -5.05
C GLY A 199 25.53 26.13 -6.34
N ILE A 200 26.84 25.95 -6.19
CA ILE A 200 27.78 25.96 -7.30
C ILE A 200 28.53 24.61 -7.29
N THR A 201 28.61 23.93 -8.43
CA THR A 201 29.37 22.69 -8.57
C THR A 201 30.87 22.95 -8.49
N PRO A 202 31.71 21.92 -8.26
CA PRO A 202 33.18 22.08 -8.34
C PRO A 202 33.68 22.57 -9.72
N ALA A 203 32.89 22.45 -10.76
CA ALA A 203 33.19 22.98 -12.09
C ALA A 203 32.73 24.43 -12.30
N GLY A 204 32.15 25.08 -11.27
CA GLY A 204 31.71 26.48 -11.36
C GLY A 204 30.31 26.67 -11.95
N GLU A 205 29.54 25.60 -12.14
CA GLU A 205 28.17 25.63 -12.63
C GLU A 205 27.19 25.93 -11.49
N GLU A 206 26.38 26.98 -11.63
CA GLU A 206 25.31 27.30 -10.69
C GLU A 206 24.12 26.39 -10.91
N PHE A 207 23.47 25.99 -9.82
CA PHE A 207 22.24 25.22 -9.86
C PHE A 207 21.25 25.67 -8.77
N PHE A 208 19.99 25.42 -9.01
CA PHE A 208 18.89 25.66 -8.09
C PHE A 208 17.99 24.40 -8.04
N TYR A 209 17.09 24.31 -7.05
CA TYR A 209 16.20 23.15 -6.91
C TYR A 209 14.79 23.43 -7.41
N SER A 210 14.14 22.37 -7.88
CA SER A 210 12.71 22.31 -8.12
C SER A 210 12.15 21.02 -7.54
N ALA A 211 10.91 21.07 -7.05
CA ALA A 211 10.16 19.86 -6.73
C ALA A 211 9.96 19.04 -8.01
N ASN A 212 10.20 17.75 -7.94
CA ASN A 212 10.12 16.82 -9.06
C ASN A 212 9.11 15.70 -8.74
N ASP A 213 9.55 14.43 -8.69
CA ASP A 213 8.67 13.31 -8.36
C ASP A 213 8.16 13.39 -6.93
N MET A 214 6.96 12.88 -6.71
CA MET A 214 6.33 12.82 -5.41
C MET A 214 5.64 11.47 -5.21
N SER A 215 5.65 10.99 -3.97
CA SER A 215 4.85 9.85 -3.50
C SER A 215 4.07 10.25 -2.27
N VAL A 216 3.08 9.45 -1.92
CA VAL A 216 2.31 9.61 -0.68
C VAL A 216 2.30 8.30 0.08
N ALA A 217 2.37 8.37 1.41
CA ALA A 217 2.27 7.22 2.29
C ALA A 217 2.05 7.68 3.74
N ASP A 218 1.43 6.87 4.57
CA ASP A 218 1.32 7.10 6.02
C ASP A 218 2.61 6.59 6.68
N VAL A 219 3.60 7.48 6.87
CA VAL A 219 4.92 7.10 7.40
C VAL A 219 5.00 7.13 8.91
N ASP A 220 4.14 7.87 9.58
CA ASP A 220 4.11 7.95 11.05
C ASP A 220 2.99 7.14 11.70
N GLY A 221 2.04 6.65 10.92
CA GLY A 221 0.96 5.77 11.35
C GLY A 221 -0.20 6.53 11.99
N ASP A 222 -0.36 7.81 11.68
CA ASP A 222 -1.44 8.64 12.22
C ASP A 222 -2.76 8.52 11.43
N GLY A 223 -2.75 7.82 10.29
CA GLY A 223 -3.90 7.59 9.44
C GLY A 223 -4.08 8.65 8.34
N GLU A 224 -3.21 9.62 8.22
CA GLU A 224 -3.15 10.58 7.14
C GLU A 224 -1.93 10.30 6.24
N TYR A 225 -1.94 10.82 5.03
CA TYR A 225 -0.78 10.69 4.15
C TYR A 225 0.21 11.81 4.37
N GLU A 226 1.49 11.45 4.46
CA GLU A 226 2.60 12.35 4.23
C GLU A 226 2.95 12.41 2.74
N TYR A 227 3.58 13.51 2.34
CA TYR A 227 4.11 13.75 1.01
C TYR A 227 5.62 13.60 1.00
N ILE A 228 6.10 12.65 0.23
CA ILE A 228 7.54 12.46 0.00
C ILE A 228 7.89 13.14 -1.32
N VAL A 229 8.62 14.27 -1.23
CA VAL A 229 8.94 15.12 -2.36
C VAL A 229 10.41 14.99 -2.72
N LYS A 230 10.70 14.68 -3.98
CA LYS A 230 12.05 14.70 -4.51
C LYS A 230 12.41 16.10 -5.01
N TRP A 231 13.54 16.60 -4.55
CA TRP A 231 14.15 17.84 -5.01
C TRP A 231 15.27 17.54 -6.00
N ASP A 232 15.06 17.89 -7.26
CA ASP A 232 16.10 17.77 -8.29
C ASP A 232 16.81 19.11 -8.49
N PRO A 233 18.16 19.08 -8.59
CA PRO A 233 18.92 20.26 -9.01
C PRO A 233 18.71 20.52 -10.50
N SER A 234 18.72 21.78 -10.90
CA SER A 234 18.49 22.22 -12.30
C SER A 234 19.51 21.66 -13.29
N ASN A 235 20.68 21.24 -12.81
CA ASN A 235 21.73 20.59 -13.60
C ASN A 235 21.72 19.06 -13.51
N SER A 236 20.58 18.48 -13.14
CA SER A 236 20.32 17.04 -13.18
C SER A 236 20.43 16.52 -14.61
N HIS A 237 21.19 15.44 -14.83
CA HIS A 237 21.38 14.86 -16.16
C HIS A 237 21.78 13.39 -16.13
N ASP A 238 21.65 12.71 -17.29
CA ASP A 238 21.95 11.30 -17.44
C ASP A 238 23.45 10.99 -17.30
N VAL A 239 23.78 9.75 -16.95
CA VAL A 239 25.15 9.26 -16.78
C VAL A 239 25.96 9.30 -18.06
N SER A 240 25.33 9.30 -19.21
CA SER A 240 26.00 9.47 -20.53
C SER A 240 26.65 10.84 -20.69
N ILE A 241 26.20 11.83 -19.94
CA ILE A 241 26.73 13.19 -19.91
C ILE A 241 27.72 13.31 -18.75
N LYS A 242 29.00 13.65 -19.06
CA LYS A 242 30.01 13.90 -18.02
C LYS A 242 29.69 15.20 -17.27
N GLY A 243 30.07 15.28 -16.00
CA GLY A 243 29.97 16.48 -15.19
C GLY A 243 29.43 16.21 -13.81
N TYR A 244 29.36 17.25 -13.00
CA TYR A 244 28.78 17.23 -11.68
C TYR A 244 27.29 17.53 -11.75
N THR A 245 26.53 17.02 -10.79
CA THR A 245 25.19 17.50 -10.49
C THR A 245 25.16 18.06 -9.08
N GLY A 246 24.19 18.89 -8.77
CA GLY A 246 23.81 19.13 -7.39
C GLY A 246 23.38 17.82 -6.71
N LYS A 247 23.31 17.81 -5.40
CA LYS A 247 22.77 16.67 -4.64
C LYS A 247 21.27 16.54 -4.91
N CYS A 248 20.74 15.34 -4.80
CA CYS A 248 19.30 15.11 -4.74
C CYS A 248 18.85 15.00 -3.29
N TYR A 249 17.66 15.53 -2.97
CA TYR A 249 17.05 15.37 -1.66
C TYR A 249 15.68 14.71 -1.79
N LEU A 250 15.30 13.97 -0.75
CA LEU A 250 13.93 13.51 -0.52
C LEU A 250 13.46 14.09 0.80
N ASP A 251 12.36 14.78 0.78
CA ASP A 251 11.73 15.40 1.94
C ASP A 251 10.39 14.75 2.23
N CYS A 252 10.06 14.56 3.48
CA CYS A 252 8.75 14.11 3.93
C CYS A 252 8.01 15.24 4.64
N TYR A 253 6.82 15.57 4.18
CA TYR A 253 5.99 16.63 4.72
C TYR A 253 4.62 16.13 5.14
N LYS A 254 4.12 16.64 6.26
CA LYS A 254 2.70 16.59 6.59
C LYS A 254 1.89 17.53 5.68
N LEU A 255 0.57 17.34 5.67
CA LEU A 255 -0.35 18.16 4.87
C LEU A 255 -0.33 19.66 5.20
N ASP A 256 0.10 20.02 6.40
CA ASP A 256 0.28 21.41 6.84
C ASP A 256 1.64 22.02 6.45
N GLY A 257 2.51 21.22 5.80
CA GLY A 257 3.87 21.64 5.40
C GLY A 257 4.93 21.43 6.49
N CYS A 258 4.60 20.75 7.59
CA CYS A 258 5.57 20.35 8.59
C CYS A 258 6.55 19.35 7.98
N LEU A 259 7.84 19.69 7.93
CA LEU A 259 8.91 18.83 7.45
C LEU A 259 9.28 17.81 8.53
N LEU A 260 8.99 16.53 8.30
CA LEU A 260 9.33 15.44 9.22
C LEU A 260 10.78 15.02 9.09
N TRP A 261 11.28 14.89 7.87
CA TRP A 261 12.67 14.54 7.61
C TRP A 261 13.11 14.96 6.21
N ARG A 262 14.43 15.16 6.07
CA ARG A 262 15.14 15.35 4.80
C ARG A 262 16.22 14.31 4.64
N LEU A 263 16.20 13.57 3.53
CA LEU A 263 17.25 12.67 3.12
C LEU A 263 18.14 13.36 2.07
N ASP A 264 19.37 13.69 2.48
CA ASP A 264 20.44 14.13 1.57
C ASP A 264 21.05 12.87 0.92
N MET A 265 20.84 12.66 -0.36
CA MET A 265 21.36 11.51 -1.09
C MET A 265 22.89 11.48 -1.16
N GLY A 266 23.52 12.60 -0.88
CA GLY A 266 24.99 12.75 -0.88
C GLY A 266 25.59 12.93 -2.28
N ILE A 267 26.88 13.18 -2.32
CA ILE A 267 27.62 13.45 -3.57
C ILE A 267 27.85 12.20 -4.43
N ASN A 268 27.71 11.01 -3.86
CA ASN A 268 27.92 9.74 -4.54
C ASN A 268 26.65 9.18 -5.22
N ILE A 269 25.52 9.87 -5.06
CA ILE A 269 24.30 9.65 -5.83
C ILE A 269 24.14 10.80 -6.81
N ARG A 270 24.20 10.49 -8.09
CA ARG A 270 23.99 11.47 -9.15
C ARG A 270 22.52 11.84 -9.25
N ALA A 271 22.22 13.12 -9.40
CA ALA A 271 20.86 13.55 -9.68
C ALA A 271 20.51 13.33 -11.16
N GLY A 272 19.37 12.68 -11.41
CA GLY A 272 18.88 12.37 -12.74
C GLY A 272 17.70 11.39 -12.69
N ALA A 273 16.94 11.31 -13.75
CA ALA A 273 15.68 10.56 -13.80
C ALA A 273 15.82 9.07 -13.46
N HIS A 274 16.99 8.46 -13.69
CA HIS A 274 17.21 7.03 -13.49
C HIS A 274 17.95 6.65 -12.19
N TYR A 275 18.35 7.61 -11.36
CA TYR A 275 19.27 7.33 -10.24
C TYR A 275 18.64 7.51 -8.88
N THR A 276 17.59 8.29 -8.80
CA THR A 276 16.95 8.72 -7.57
C THR A 276 15.49 8.31 -7.55
N GLN A 277 15.18 7.17 -8.15
CA GLN A 277 13.86 6.54 -8.01
C GLN A 277 13.68 6.04 -6.59
N PHE A 278 12.48 6.16 -6.07
CA PHE A 278 12.12 5.73 -4.74
C PHE A 278 10.71 5.15 -4.73
N MET A 279 10.40 4.40 -3.70
CA MET A 279 9.09 3.82 -3.46
C MET A 279 8.75 3.93 -1.99
N CYS A 280 7.53 4.37 -1.71
CA CYS A 280 6.98 4.40 -0.35
C CYS A 280 5.87 3.36 -0.26
N TYR A 281 5.97 2.47 0.72
CA TYR A 281 5.02 1.40 0.93
C TYR A 281 5.27 0.75 2.29
N ASP A 282 4.24 0.21 2.91
CA ASP A 282 4.39 -0.61 4.11
C ASP A 282 4.93 -2.00 3.73
N PHE A 283 6.27 -2.12 3.63
CA PHE A 283 6.93 -3.35 3.20
C PHE A 283 6.94 -4.44 4.27
N ASN A 284 6.88 -4.05 5.53
CA ASN A 284 6.92 -4.97 6.65
C ASN A 284 5.52 -5.33 7.18
N GLY A 285 4.48 -4.57 6.79
CA GLY A 285 3.08 -4.77 7.16
C GLY A 285 2.79 -4.39 8.62
N ASP A 286 3.45 -3.37 9.16
CA ASP A 286 3.21 -2.90 10.53
C ASP A 286 2.24 -1.70 10.62
N GLY A 287 1.73 -1.25 9.48
CA GLY A 287 0.79 -0.15 9.36
C GLY A 287 1.45 1.21 9.16
N LYS A 288 2.78 1.25 8.99
CA LYS A 288 3.53 2.46 8.65
C LYS A 288 4.33 2.21 7.39
N ALA A 289 4.39 3.21 6.54
CA ALA A 289 5.12 3.06 5.29
C ALA A 289 6.62 3.32 5.45
N GLU A 290 7.42 2.51 4.80
CA GLU A 290 8.85 2.70 4.65
C GLU A 290 9.19 3.38 3.32
N LEU A 291 10.36 4.03 3.29
CA LEU A 291 10.98 4.53 2.09
C LEU A 291 12.06 3.56 1.59
N ALA A 292 11.83 2.97 0.41
CA ALA A 292 12.85 2.21 -0.30
C ALA A 292 13.53 3.09 -1.35
N VAL A 293 14.84 3.32 -1.20
CA VAL A 293 15.64 4.14 -2.09
C VAL A 293 17.09 3.66 -2.15
N LYS A 294 17.74 3.85 -3.30
CA LYS A 294 19.16 3.56 -3.45
C LYS A 294 19.99 4.57 -2.67
N THR A 295 20.89 4.11 -1.84
CA THR A 295 21.84 4.94 -1.07
C THR A 295 23.29 4.69 -1.47
N ALA A 296 24.19 5.56 -1.01
CA ALA A 296 25.64 5.44 -1.19
C ALA A 296 26.36 6.01 0.04
N PRO A 297 27.66 5.75 0.24
CA PRO A 297 28.43 6.43 1.27
C PRO A 297 28.27 7.95 1.17
N GLY A 298 27.92 8.60 2.29
CA GLY A 298 27.62 10.03 2.34
C GLY A 298 26.14 10.40 2.23
N THR A 299 25.24 9.42 2.04
CA THR A 299 23.80 9.64 2.25
C THR A 299 23.53 9.90 3.74
N ARG A 300 22.73 10.93 4.07
CA ARG A 300 22.41 11.35 5.44
C ARG A 300 20.95 11.70 5.57
N MET A 301 20.36 11.34 6.70
CA MET A 301 18.97 11.68 7.03
C MET A 301 18.94 12.64 8.20
N THR A 302 18.25 13.75 8.06
CA THR A 302 17.92 14.67 9.14
C THR A 302 16.46 14.53 9.51
N ILE A 303 16.18 14.18 10.75
CA ILE A 303 14.82 14.09 11.29
C ILE A 303 14.54 15.38 12.07
N TYR A 304 13.40 15.99 11.83
CA TYR A 304 12.92 17.19 12.51
C TYR A 304 11.84 16.81 13.51
N ARG A 305 11.92 17.31 14.72
CA ARG A 305 10.94 17.06 15.78
C ARG A 305 10.13 18.32 16.05
N GLU A 306 8.92 18.18 16.52
CA GLU A 306 8.01 19.29 16.83
C GLU A 306 8.61 20.28 17.87
N ASN A 307 9.45 19.80 18.77
CA ASN A 307 10.15 20.63 19.76
C ASN A 307 11.32 21.43 19.17
N GLY A 308 11.57 21.34 17.85
CA GLY A 308 12.66 21.99 17.15
C GLY A 308 14.00 21.23 17.16
N ASP A 309 14.07 20.09 17.83
CA ASP A 309 15.26 19.24 17.82
C ASP A 309 15.49 18.61 16.45
N ARG A 310 16.75 18.35 16.14
CA ARG A 310 17.17 17.67 14.90
C ARG A 310 18.02 16.46 15.26
N GLU A 311 17.76 15.35 14.60
CA GLU A 311 18.53 14.12 14.72
C GLU A 311 19.11 13.76 13.35
N GLU A 312 20.44 13.58 13.29
CA GLU A 312 21.10 13.11 12.07
C GLU A 312 21.38 11.60 12.18
N ARG A 313 21.09 10.90 11.10
CA ARG A 313 21.38 9.45 10.92
C ARG A 313 22.19 9.24 9.65
N PHE A 314 23.09 8.25 9.70
CA PHE A 314 24.02 7.91 8.64
C PHE A 314 23.75 6.50 8.12
#